data_167db0c78ffb624cd533f290cd884096
#
_entry.id   167db0c78ffb624cd533f290cd884096
#
_cell.length_a   1.000
_cell.length_b   1.000
_cell.length_c   1.000
_cell.angle_alpha   90.00
_cell.angle_beta   90.00
_cell.angle_gamma   90.00
#
_symmetry.space_group_name_H-M   'P 1'
#
loop_
_entity.id
_entity.type
_entity.pdbx_description
1 polymer ?
#
loop_
_entity_poly.entity_id
_entity_poly.type
_entity_poly.pdbx_seq_one_letter_code
_entity_poly.pdbx_strand_id
1 'polypeptide(L)'
;VAKVRAILIDDEVHFRKEISNLFEENEHIDVISTAQSGKIGIQKIAIEHPDVVLLDLDMPEMSGLQTIQSIREVDAHIPIIIFSERCARNTGQLLDAIAAGAADHVMKPMRNQWNSEREAFREQLALKITSLCLSLEEHVSAKQYKISQNEKVVPLRSVKKEEKSAGIDIVAIGVSTGGPNALAQIIPHLP
;
A
#
# COMPACT_ATOMS: atom_id res chain seq x y z
N VAL A 1 -18.92 -1.40 -12.70
CA VAL A 1 -17.63 -0.84 -12.26
C VAL A 1 -16.58 -1.90 -12.56
N ALA A 2 -15.43 -1.51 -13.13
CA ALA A 2 -14.31 -2.44 -13.33
C ALA A 2 -13.78 -2.91 -11.96
N LYS A 3 -13.42 -4.20 -11.86
CA LYS A 3 -12.80 -4.72 -10.63
C LYS A 3 -11.35 -4.25 -10.55
N VAL A 4 -10.87 -3.99 -9.34
CA VAL A 4 -9.45 -3.76 -9.07
C VAL A 4 -8.68 -5.06 -9.31
N ARG A 5 -7.68 -5.01 -10.17
CA ARG A 5 -6.87 -6.15 -10.59
C ARG A 5 -5.66 -6.30 -9.68
N ALA A 6 -5.66 -7.30 -8.83
CA ALA A 6 -4.59 -7.57 -7.88
C ALA A 6 -3.69 -8.71 -8.36
N ILE A 7 -2.37 -8.58 -8.15
CA ILE A 7 -1.43 -9.69 -8.22
C ILE A 7 -0.92 -10.04 -6.83
N LEU A 8 -0.82 -11.34 -6.52
CA LEU A 8 -0.33 -11.82 -5.25
C LEU A 8 1.03 -12.51 -5.40
N ILE A 9 2.03 -12.04 -4.67
CA ILE A 9 3.40 -12.57 -4.66
C ILE A 9 3.71 -13.10 -3.25
N ASP A 10 3.85 -14.40 -3.11
CA ASP A 10 4.04 -15.09 -1.84
C ASP A 10 4.59 -16.48 -2.14
N ASP A 11 5.55 -16.99 -1.40
CA ASP A 11 6.13 -18.32 -1.64
C ASP A 11 5.25 -19.46 -1.11
N GLU A 12 4.35 -19.15 -0.17
CA GLU A 12 3.47 -20.14 0.45
C GLU A 12 2.26 -20.49 -0.43
N VAL A 13 2.26 -21.68 -1.01
CA VAL A 13 1.17 -22.18 -1.88
C VAL A 13 -0.20 -22.13 -1.21
N HIS A 14 -0.27 -22.49 0.07
CA HIS A 14 -1.52 -22.53 0.82
C HIS A 14 -2.10 -21.12 0.97
N PHE A 15 -1.28 -20.18 1.39
CA PHE A 15 -1.72 -18.78 1.56
C PHE A 15 -2.19 -18.16 0.23
N ARG A 16 -1.47 -18.42 -0.88
CA ARG A 16 -1.91 -17.96 -2.21
C ARG A 16 -3.29 -18.48 -2.58
N LYS A 17 -3.58 -19.78 -2.32
CA LYS A 17 -4.90 -20.36 -2.58
C LYS A 17 -5.97 -19.72 -1.71
N GLU A 18 -5.70 -19.57 -0.42
CA GLU A 18 -6.67 -18.97 0.51
C GLU A 18 -7.03 -17.53 0.11
N ILE A 19 -6.04 -16.71 -0.25
CA ILE A 19 -6.29 -15.33 -0.71
C ILE A 19 -7.08 -15.32 -2.03
N SER A 20 -6.73 -16.16 -2.99
CA SER A 20 -7.49 -16.26 -4.25
C SER A 20 -8.95 -16.64 -3.98
N ASN A 21 -9.19 -17.64 -3.11
CA ASN A 21 -10.55 -18.06 -2.75
C ASN A 21 -11.34 -16.97 -2.00
N LEU A 22 -10.68 -16.16 -1.15
CA LEU A 22 -11.34 -15.06 -0.43
C LEU A 22 -11.93 -14.00 -1.36
N PHE A 23 -11.36 -13.84 -2.55
CA PHE A 23 -11.76 -12.83 -3.52
C PHE A 23 -12.42 -13.40 -4.80
N GLU A 24 -12.60 -14.72 -4.90
CA GLU A 24 -13.17 -15.39 -6.10
C GLU A 24 -14.53 -14.82 -6.48
N GLU A 25 -15.42 -14.60 -5.50
CA GLU A 25 -16.75 -14.03 -5.70
C GLU A 25 -16.85 -12.54 -5.34
N ASN A 26 -15.71 -11.85 -5.16
CA ASN A 26 -15.73 -10.44 -4.80
C ASN A 26 -16.15 -9.58 -6.02
N GLU A 27 -17.06 -8.64 -5.82
CA GLU A 27 -17.58 -7.78 -6.90
C GLU A 27 -16.61 -6.65 -7.29
N HIS A 28 -15.64 -6.31 -6.42
CA HIS A 28 -14.79 -5.13 -6.58
C HIS A 28 -13.31 -5.45 -6.79
N ILE A 29 -12.86 -6.64 -6.40
CA ILE A 29 -11.46 -7.04 -6.43
C ILE A 29 -11.34 -8.37 -7.17
N ASP A 30 -10.35 -8.48 -8.04
CA ASP A 30 -10.00 -9.70 -8.78
C ASP A 30 -8.51 -10.00 -8.58
N VAL A 31 -8.20 -11.17 -8.02
CA VAL A 31 -6.82 -11.66 -7.94
C VAL A 31 -6.47 -12.33 -9.27
N ILE A 32 -6.07 -11.51 -10.25
CA ILE A 32 -5.85 -11.93 -11.64
C ILE A 32 -4.72 -12.93 -11.79
N SER A 33 -3.76 -12.93 -10.88
CA SER A 33 -2.57 -13.77 -10.98
C SER A 33 -1.86 -13.93 -9.63
N THR A 34 -1.13 -15.04 -9.50
CA THR A 34 -0.27 -15.29 -8.35
C THR A 34 1.16 -15.65 -8.78
N ALA A 35 2.14 -15.31 -7.96
CA ALA A 35 3.55 -15.65 -8.16
C ALA A 35 4.17 -16.25 -6.90
N GLN A 36 5.03 -17.23 -7.06
CA GLN A 36 5.71 -17.91 -5.95
C GLN A 36 7.03 -17.26 -5.56
N SER A 37 7.47 -16.23 -6.24
CA SER A 37 8.71 -15.50 -5.95
C SER A 37 8.65 -14.08 -6.52
N GLY A 38 9.47 -13.16 -5.97
CA GLY A 38 9.58 -11.80 -6.45
C GLY A 38 9.91 -11.72 -7.94
N LYS A 39 10.86 -12.55 -8.40
CA LYS A 39 11.26 -12.58 -9.81
C LYS A 39 10.10 -12.89 -10.77
N ILE A 40 9.28 -13.89 -10.46
CA ILE A 40 8.09 -14.25 -11.25
C ILE A 40 7.05 -13.13 -11.16
N GLY A 41 6.86 -12.56 -9.96
CA GLY A 41 5.91 -11.46 -9.75
C GLY A 41 6.23 -10.25 -10.61
N ILE A 42 7.50 -9.81 -10.65
CA ILE A 42 7.94 -8.67 -11.46
C ILE A 42 7.68 -8.90 -12.95
N GLN A 43 7.96 -10.10 -13.47
CA GLN A 43 7.67 -10.46 -14.86
C GLN A 43 6.17 -10.37 -15.17
N LYS A 44 5.32 -10.85 -14.27
CA LYS A 44 3.87 -10.80 -14.41
C LYS A 44 3.34 -9.37 -14.33
N ILE A 45 3.85 -8.53 -13.42
CA ILE A 45 3.48 -7.12 -13.33
C ILE A 45 3.72 -6.41 -14.66
N ALA A 46 4.87 -6.65 -15.29
CA ALA A 46 5.22 -6.03 -16.57
C ALA A 46 4.33 -6.47 -17.73
N ILE A 47 3.71 -7.66 -17.66
CA ILE A 47 2.86 -8.21 -18.72
C ILE A 47 1.38 -7.92 -18.45
N GLU A 48 0.94 -8.11 -17.22
CA GLU A 48 -0.47 -8.12 -16.85
C GLU A 48 -0.99 -6.74 -16.41
N HIS A 49 -0.09 -5.79 -16.08
CA HIS A 49 -0.41 -4.43 -15.63
C HIS A 49 -1.51 -4.41 -14.56
N PRO A 50 -1.28 -4.99 -13.37
CA PRO A 50 -2.25 -4.98 -12.27
C PRO A 50 -2.42 -3.57 -11.69
N ASP A 51 -3.51 -3.34 -10.95
CA ASP A 51 -3.77 -2.08 -10.27
C ASP A 51 -3.13 -2.04 -8.87
N VAL A 52 -2.85 -3.20 -8.28
CA VAL A 52 -2.23 -3.34 -6.95
C VAL A 52 -1.41 -4.62 -6.83
N VAL A 53 -0.33 -4.55 -6.07
CA VAL A 53 0.52 -5.70 -5.73
C VAL A 53 0.31 -6.06 -4.26
N LEU A 54 0.05 -7.33 -3.99
CA LEU A 54 0.03 -7.94 -2.67
C LEU A 54 1.32 -8.74 -2.53
N LEU A 55 2.17 -8.41 -1.56
CA LEU A 55 3.54 -8.93 -1.50
C LEU A 55 3.90 -9.45 -0.12
N ASP A 56 4.39 -10.67 -0.03
CA ASP A 56 5.03 -11.18 1.18
C ASP A 56 6.44 -10.60 1.37
N LEU A 57 6.78 -10.26 2.62
CA LEU A 57 8.12 -9.77 2.96
C LEU A 57 9.13 -10.92 3.13
N ASP A 58 8.68 -12.05 3.65
CA ASP A 58 9.54 -13.16 4.08
C ASP A 58 9.62 -14.26 3.02
N MET A 59 10.17 -13.93 1.85
CA MET A 59 10.36 -14.91 0.77
C MET A 59 11.82 -15.38 0.65
N PRO A 60 12.06 -16.67 0.32
CA PRO A 60 13.39 -17.15 0.00
C PRO A 60 13.90 -16.57 -1.34
N GLU A 61 15.19 -16.63 -1.59
CA GLU A 61 15.89 -16.17 -2.80
C GLU A 61 15.87 -14.65 -3.04
N MET A 62 14.71 -14.03 -3.10
CA MET A 62 14.52 -12.60 -3.28
C MET A 62 13.54 -12.09 -2.23
N SER A 63 14.04 -11.33 -1.26
CA SER A 63 13.22 -10.78 -0.18
C SER A 63 12.14 -9.83 -0.70
N GLY A 64 11.08 -9.63 0.10
CA GLY A 64 10.05 -8.65 -0.22
C GLY A 64 10.62 -7.25 -0.45
N LEU A 65 11.63 -6.83 0.35
CA LEU A 65 12.28 -5.53 0.17
C LEU A 65 12.97 -5.40 -1.21
N GLN A 66 13.74 -6.41 -1.62
CA GLN A 66 14.37 -6.43 -2.94
C GLN A 66 13.31 -6.45 -4.06
N THR A 67 12.21 -7.15 -3.83
CA THR A 67 11.07 -7.21 -4.76
C THR A 67 10.43 -5.82 -4.92
N ILE A 68 10.20 -5.08 -3.82
CA ILE A 68 9.68 -3.70 -3.87
C ILE A 68 10.60 -2.80 -4.70
N GLN A 69 11.90 -2.83 -4.42
CA GLN A 69 12.88 -2.02 -5.16
C GLN A 69 12.83 -2.30 -6.66
N SER A 70 12.81 -3.58 -7.05
CA SER A 70 12.71 -3.96 -8.47
C SER A 70 11.36 -3.63 -9.10
N ILE A 71 10.25 -3.71 -8.35
CA ILE A 71 8.94 -3.24 -8.85
C ILE A 71 8.99 -1.73 -9.13
N ARG A 72 9.64 -0.93 -8.27
CA ARG A 72 9.75 0.52 -8.45
C ARG A 72 10.57 0.91 -9.68
N GLU A 73 11.47 0.05 -10.15
CA GLU A 73 12.18 0.23 -11.44
C GLU A 73 11.24 -0.01 -12.64
N VAL A 74 10.26 -0.90 -12.51
CA VAL A 74 9.29 -1.24 -13.56
C VAL A 74 8.09 -0.30 -13.53
N ASP A 75 7.56 -0.04 -12.35
CA ASP A 75 6.43 0.86 -12.09
C ASP A 75 6.65 1.63 -10.78
N ALA A 76 6.90 2.91 -10.91
CA ALA A 76 7.16 3.80 -9.77
C ALA A 76 5.92 4.06 -8.91
N HIS A 77 4.71 3.81 -9.42
CA HIS A 77 3.47 4.29 -8.82
C HIS A 77 2.49 3.21 -8.37
N ILE A 78 2.64 1.98 -8.86
CA ILE A 78 1.73 0.89 -8.50
C ILE A 78 1.67 0.73 -6.98
N PRO A 79 0.48 0.71 -6.36
CA PRO A 79 0.36 0.46 -4.92
C PRO A 79 0.87 -0.94 -4.56
N ILE A 80 1.67 -1.03 -3.50
CA ILE A 80 2.16 -2.30 -2.96
C ILE A 80 1.68 -2.41 -1.52
N ILE A 81 0.84 -3.40 -1.23
CA ILE A 81 0.43 -3.79 0.11
C ILE A 81 1.27 -4.98 0.53
N ILE A 82 2.00 -4.84 1.63
CA ILE A 82 2.85 -5.91 2.12
C ILE A 82 2.14 -6.77 3.16
N PHE A 83 2.40 -8.07 3.11
CA PHE A 83 2.05 -8.99 4.17
C PHE A 83 3.25 -9.19 5.11
N SER A 84 2.96 -9.24 6.40
CA SER A 84 3.96 -9.54 7.43
C SER A 84 3.38 -10.50 8.46
N GLU A 85 4.20 -11.39 9.00
CA GLU A 85 3.81 -12.22 10.13
C GLU A 85 3.73 -11.40 11.41
N ARG A 86 2.90 -11.87 12.38
CA ARG A 86 2.83 -11.31 13.74
C ARG A 86 4.09 -11.64 14.54
N CYS A 87 5.21 -11.05 14.18
CA CYS A 87 6.46 -11.24 14.91
C CYS A 87 7.11 -9.89 15.23
N ALA A 88 7.51 -9.71 16.48
CA ALA A 88 8.20 -8.50 16.95
C ALA A 88 9.54 -8.25 16.22
N ARG A 89 10.09 -9.24 15.53
CA ARG A 89 11.33 -9.12 14.76
C ARG A 89 11.17 -8.37 13.45
N ASN A 90 9.95 -8.22 12.94
CA ASN A 90 9.69 -7.70 11.59
C ASN A 90 9.44 -6.18 11.55
N THR A 91 9.48 -5.48 12.70
CA THR A 91 9.21 -4.04 12.74
C THR A 91 10.24 -3.24 11.91
N GLY A 92 11.51 -3.63 11.93
CA GLY A 92 12.55 -3.01 11.11
C GLY A 92 12.32 -3.24 9.61
N GLN A 93 12.04 -4.48 9.22
CA GLN A 93 11.76 -4.84 7.82
C GLN A 93 10.52 -4.12 7.27
N LEU A 94 9.49 -3.94 8.12
CA LEU A 94 8.29 -3.19 7.75
C LEU A 94 8.62 -1.72 7.45
N LEU A 95 9.41 -1.07 8.31
CA LEU A 95 9.84 0.32 8.09
C LEU A 95 10.70 0.45 6.84
N ASP A 96 11.61 -0.49 6.61
CA ASP A 96 12.45 -0.52 5.41
C ASP A 96 11.60 -0.71 4.14
N ALA A 97 10.58 -1.57 4.19
CA ALA A 97 9.66 -1.79 3.08
C ALA A 97 8.81 -0.55 2.76
N ILE A 98 8.32 0.17 3.78
CA ILE A 98 7.61 1.44 3.59
C ILE A 98 8.56 2.49 3.00
N ALA A 99 9.78 2.60 3.51
CA ALA A 99 10.80 3.52 2.98
C ALA A 99 11.17 3.19 1.53
N ALA A 100 11.15 1.91 1.14
CA ALA A 100 11.36 1.45 -0.23
C ALA A 100 10.15 1.68 -1.16
N GLY A 101 9.02 2.13 -0.60
CA GLY A 101 7.86 2.52 -1.39
C GLY A 101 6.63 1.61 -1.25
N ALA A 102 6.55 0.73 -0.25
CA ALA A 102 5.29 0.07 0.07
C ALA A 102 4.24 1.10 0.50
N ALA A 103 3.01 0.94 0.03
CA ALA A 103 1.92 1.87 0.31
C ALA A 103 1.23 1.59 1.65
N ASP A 104 1.14 0.31 2.03
CA ASP A 104 0.50 -0.11 3.26
C ASP A 104 0.94 -1.54 3.65
N HIS A 105 0.48 -2.02 4.80
CA HIS A 105 0.75 -3.39 5.26
C HIS A 105 -0.48 -4.04 5.88
N VAL A 106 -0.52 -5.37 5.87
CA VAL A 106 -1.52 -6.19 6.55
C VAL A 106 -0.82 -7.36 7.25
N MET A 107 -1.19 -7.64 8.49
CA MET A 107 -0.65 -8.80 9.21
C MET A 107 -1.36 -10.07 8.76
N LYS A 108 -0.56 -11.10 8.39
CA LYS A 108 -1.10 -12.43 8.07
C LYS A 108 -1.74 -13.05 9.33
N PRO A 109 -2.93 -13.65 9.23
CA PRO A 109 -3.45 -14.51 10.29
C PRO A 109 -2.52 -15.70 10.51
N MET A 110 -2.36 -16.12 11.76
CA MET A 110 -1.64 -17.37 12.03
C MET A 110 -2.40 -18.55 11.43
N ARG A 111 -1.69 -19.59 10.96
CA ARG A 111 -2.32 -20.78 10.34
C ARG A 111 -3.41 -21.41 11.20
N ASN A 112 -3.19 -21.52 12.52
CA ASN A 112 -4.16 -22.06 13.47
C ASN A 112 -5.35 -21.11 13.75
N GLN A 113 -5.27 -19.85 13.38
CA GLN A 113 -6.30 -18.83 13.55
C GLN A 113 -6.98 -18.45 12.21
N TRP A 114 -6.55 -19.02 11.10
CA TRP A 114 -7.06 -18.70 9.77
C TRP A 114 -8.60 -18.74 9.73
N ASN A 115 -9.20 -19.84 10.17
CA ASN A 115 -10.66 -20.00 10.11
C ASN A 115 -11.44 -18.97 10.93
N SER A 116 -10.87 -18.45 12.01
CA SER A 116 -11.51 -17.45 12.88
C SER A 116 -11.22 -16.00 12.45
N GLU A 117 -10.09 -15.75 11.79
CA GLU A 117 -9.64 -14.40 11.45
C GLU A 117 -9.79 -14.06 9.95
N ARG A 118 -10.02 -15.07 9.09
CA ARG A 118 -10.02 -14.89 7.62
C ARG A 118 -11.01 -13.81 7.14
N GLU A 119 -12.17 -13.70 7.75
CA GLU A 119 -13.18 -12.74 7.34
C GLU A 119 -12.76 -11.31 7.70
N ALA A 120 -12.30 -11.08 8.93
CA ALA A 120 -11.76 -9.79 9.35
C ALA A 120 -10.53 -9.40 8.52
N PHE A 121 -9.68 -10.38 8.17
CA PHE A 121 -8.54 -10.18 7.29
C PHE A 121 -8.99 -9.78 5.87
N ARG A 122 -10.00 -10.47 5.31
CA ARG A 122 -10.60 -10.14 4.02
C ARG A 122 -11.11 -8.71 3.97
N GLU A 123 -11.91 -8.33 4.98
CA GLU A 123 -12.46 -6.98 5.08
C GLU A 123 -11.36 -5.91 5.17
N GLN A 124 -10.37 -6.12 6.03
CA GLN A 124 -9.23 -5.21 6.17
C GLN A 124 -8.45 -5.06 4.87
N LEU A 125 -8.15 -6.17 4.20
CA LEU A 125 -7.42 -6.17 2.93
C LEU A 125 -8.23 -5.49 1.83
N ALA A 126 -9.52 -5.80 1.72
CA ALA A 126 -10.42 -5.17 0.74
C ALA A 126 -10.51 -3.65 0.91
N LEU A 127 -10.66 -3.17 2.14
CA LEU A 127 -10.68 -1.73 2.44
C LEU A 127 -9.39 -1.04 2.02
N LYS A 128 -8.21 -1.64 2.30
CA LYS A 128 -6.93 -1.09 1.92
C LYS A 128 -6.72 -1.05 0.40
N ILE A 129 -7.04 -2.14 -0.28
CA ILE A 129 -6.98 -2.21 -1.76
C ILE A 129 -7.86 -1.11 -2.36
N THR A 130 -9.11 -1.04 -1.93
CA THR A 130 -10.09 -0.09 -2.48
C THR A 130 -9.66 1.35 -2.22
N SER A 131 -9.22 1.68 -0.99
CA SER A 131 -8.81 3.05 -0.67
C SER A 131 -7.57 3.50 -1.44
N LEU A 132 -6.61 2.62 -1.69
CA LEU A 132 -5.40 2.94 -2.46
C LEU A 132 -5.71 3.13 -3.95
N CYS A 133 -6.56 2.27 -4.53
CA CYS A 133 -6.87 2.34 -5.96
C CYS A 133 -7.84 3.49 -6.29
N LEU A 134 -8.86 3.75 -5.46
CA LEU A 134 -9.79 4.87 -5.66
C LEU A 134 -9.11 6.22 -5.48
N SER A 135 -8.19 6.36 -4.52
CA SER A 135 -7.44 7.61 -4.35
C SER A 135 -6.56 7.93 -5.56
N LEU A 136 -6.09 6.92 -6.29
CA LEU A 136 -5.33 7.13 -7.54
C LEU A 136 -6.24 7.63 -8.68
N GLU A 137 -7.46 7.12 -8.81
CA GLU A 137 -8.43 7.59 -9.82
C GLU A 137 -8.82 9.05 -9.57
N GLU A 138 -9.05 9.44 -8.31
CA GLU A 138 -9.34 10.84 -7.94
C GLU A 138 -8.14 11.75 -8.23
N HIS A 139 -6.91 11.33 -7.99
CA HIS A 139 -5.72 12.13 -8.31
C HIS A 139 -5.48 12.26 -9.82
N VAL A 140 -5.76 11.24 -10.61
CA VAL A 140 -5.69 11.28 -12.08
C VAL A 140 -6.79 12.19 -12.63
N SER A 141 -8.03 12.06 -12.15
CA SER A 141 -9.16 12.90 -12.51
C SER A 141 -8.95 14.35 -12.11
N ALA A 142 -8.45 14.61 -10.90
CA ALA A 142 -8.12 15.96 -10.42
C ALA A 142 -6.99 16.62 -11.21
N LYS A 143 -6.02 15.83 -11.70
CA LYS A 143 -4.94 16.34 -12.56
C LYS A 143 -5.46 16.72 -13.95
N GLN A 144 -6.37 15.93 -14.52
CA GLN A 144 -7.05 16.27 -15.77
C GLN A 144 -8.01 17.45 -15.63
N TYR A 145 -8.69 17.57 -14.47
CA TYR A 145 -9.61 18.68 -14.19
C TYR A 145 -8.86 20.01 -13.99
N LYS A 146 -7.68 20.02 -13.37
CA LYS A 146 -6.85 21.22 -13.19
C LYS A 146 -6.26 21.80 -14.47
N ILE A 147 -6.19 21.02 -15.55
CA ILE A 147 -5.76 21.54 -16.87
C ILE A 147 -6.90 22.31 -17.55
N SER A 148 -8.14 22.12 -17.14
CA SER A 148 -9.33 22.69 -17.79
C SER A 148 -9.90 23.96 -17.13
N GLN A 149 -9.50 24.31 -15.90
CA GLN A 149 -10.06 25.50 -15.24
C GLN A 149 -8.99 26.31 -14.51
N ASN A 150 -8.87 27.56 -14.96
CA ASN A 150 -8.04 28.60 -14.38
C ASN A 150 -8.70 29.10 -13.06
N GLU A 151 -8.89 28.23 -12.07
CA GLU A 151 -9.44 28.62 -10.79
C GLU A 151 -8.35 29.17 -9.88
N LYS A 152 -8.55 30.41 -9.46
CA LYS A 152 -7.74 31.13 -8.49
C LYS A 152 -7.57 30.25 -7.24
N VAL A 153 -6.36 29.76 -7.03
CA VAL A 153 -5.96 29.18 -5.75
C VAL A 153 -6.23 30.26 -4.69
N VAL A 154 -7.22 30.04 -3.85
CA VAL A 154 -7.44 30.89 -2.67
C VAL A 154 -6.29 30.54 -1.71
N PRO A 155 -5.35 31.46 -1.47
CA PRO A 155 -4.29 31.16 -0.52
C PRO A 155 -4.93 30.94 0.86
N LEU A 156 -4.57 29.83 1.51
CA LEU A 156 -4.88 29.64 2.91
C LEU A 156 -4.47 30.92 3.65
N ARG A 157 -5.45 31.59 4.27
CA ARG A 157 -5.20 32.79 5.08
C ARG A 157 -4.07 32.46 6.05
N SER A 158 -2.94 33.14 5.90
CA SER A 158 -1.89 33.09 6.90
C SER A 158 -2.53 33.51 8.23
N VAL A 159 -2.58 32.59 9.17
CA VAL A 159 -2.90 32.94 10.56
C VAL A 159 -1.85 33.95 10.98
N LYS A 160 -2.27 35.16 11.34
CA LYS A 160 -1.38 36.19 11.87
C LYS A 160 -0.60 35.58 13.02
N LYS A 161 0.71 35.56 12.88
CA LYS A 161 1.65 35.15 13.90
C LYS A 161 1.42 36.05 15.11
N GLU A 162 0.67 35.61 16.10
CA GLU A 162 0.69 36.22 17.41
C GLU A 162 2.01 35.84 18.06
N GLU A 163 2.82 36.84 18.28
CA GLU A 163 4.08 36.72 18.98
C GLU A 163 3.83 36.37 20.44
N LYS A 164 4.12 35.13 20.78
CA LYS A 164 4.73 34.60 22.01
C LYS A 164 4.68 33.09 21.94
N SER A 165 5.63 32.47 21.27
CA SER A 165 5.80 31.04 21.28
C SER A 165 6.37 30.60 22.63
N ALA A 166 5.50 30.03 23.47
CA ALA A 166 5.97 28.93 24.27
C ALA A 166 6.44 27.86 23.27
N GLY A 167 7.69 27.43 23.39
CA GLY A 167 8.24 26.43 22.47
C GLY A 167 7.30 25.22 22.35
N ILE A 168 7.09 24.72 21.14
CA ILE A 168 6.35 23.46 20.94
C ILE A 168 7.34 22.35 21.24
N ASP A 169 7.12 21.64 22.34
CA ASP A 169 7.99 20.53 22.75
C ASP A 169 7.63 19.22 22.07
N ILE A 170 6.39 19.05 21.61
CA ILE A 170 5.88 17.79 21.04
C ILE A 170 4.90 18.09 19.89
N VAL A 171 5.09 17.42 18.75
CA VAL A 171 4.13 17.36 17.66
C VAL A 171 3.66 15.91 17.52
N ALA A 172 2.35 15.67 17.63
CA ALA A 172 1.75 14.36 17.39
C ALA A 172 0.98 14.38 16.05
N ILE A 173 1.32 13.49 15.14
CA ILE A 173 0.67 13.37 13.83
C ILE A 173 0.03 12.00 13.70
N GLY A 174 -1.29 11.94 13.59
CA GLY A 174 -2.04 10.73 13.29
C GLY A 174 -2.20 10.56 11.80
N VAL A 175 -1.88 9.38 11.28
CA VAL A 175 -2.02 9.03 9.86
C VAL A 175 -2.71 7.68 9.71
N SER A 176 -3.40 7.49 8.58
CA SER A 176 -4.00 6.22 8.18
C SER A 176 -3.35 5.69 6.89
N THR A 177 -4.06 4.89 6.11
CA THR A 177 -3.60 4.37 4.81
C THR A 177 -3.00 5.47 3.92
N GLY A 178 -1.77 5.27 3.44
CA GLY A 178 -1.01 6.28 2.68
C GLY A 178 -0.29 7.34 3.52
N GLY A 179 -0.56 7.40 4.83
CA GLY A 179 0.04 8.36 5.75
C GLY A 179 1.56 8.32 5.83
N PRO A 180 2.21 7.15 5.88
CA PRO A 180 3.67 7.06 5.94
C PRO A 180 4.36 7.77 4.78
N ASN A 181 3.85 7.63 3.56
CA ASN A 181 4.39 8.31 2.38
C ASN A 181 4.18 9.83 2.44
N ALA A 182 3.04 10.30 2.94
CA ALA A 182 2.79 11.72 3.17
C ALA A 182 3.72 12.30 4.25
N LEU A 183 3.95 11.56 5.35
CA LEU A 183 4.89 11.98 6.40
C LEU A 183 6.32 12.07 5.89
N ALA A 184 6.78 11.12 5.08
CA ALA A 184 8.11 11.14 4.49
C ALA A 184 8.35 12.40 3.64
N GLN A 185 7.31 12.98 3.07
CA GLN A 185 7.39 14.26 2.33
C GLN A 185 7.32 15.48 3.24
N ILE A 186 6.62 15.41 4.37
CA ILE A 186 6.37 16.58 5.24
C ILE A 186 7.47 16.74 6.29
N ILE A 187 7.91 15.64 6.94
CA ILE A 187 8.88 15.68 8.05
C ILE A 187 10.18 16.42 7.69
N PRO A 188 10.80 16.23 6.51
CA PRO A 188 12.01 16.95 6.15
C PRO A 188 11.85 18.48 6.05
N HIS A 189 10.62 18.96 5.99
CA HIS A 189 10.28 20.40 5.85
C HIS A 189 9.74 21.00 7.16
N LEU A 190 9.65 20.23 8.23
CA LEU A 190 9.30 20.76 9.55
C LEU A 190 10.49 21.55 10.11
N PRO A 191 10.22 22.69 10.78
CA PRO A 191 11.26 23.53 11.38
C PRO A 191 11.99 22.86 12.55
#